data_be0c9a85aa1c091acf27cf6fbb217ead
#
_entry.id   be0c9a85aa1c091acf27cf6fbb217ead
#
_cell.length_a   1.000
_cell.length_b   1.000
_cell.length_c   1.000
_cell.angle_alpha   90.00
_cell.angle_beta   90.00
_cell.angle_gamma   90.00
#
_symmetry.space_group_name_H-M   'P 1'
#
loop_
_entity.id
_entity.type
_entity.pdbx_description
1 polymer ?
#
loop_
_entity_poly.entity_id
_entity_poly.type
_entity_poly.pdbx_seq_one_letter_code
_entity_poly.pdbx_strand_id
1 'polypeptide(L)'
;MLLLELLEAFHAPILEAHFQVAAALEMIHTGSLIHDDLPAMDDDDYRRGQLTNHKKFGEDLAILAGDSLFLDAFGCVAEADLPASIRVQLIALLSDASGTAGMVAGQVLDMEGEGASLTLDQLQVIHANKTGRLLAYPFQATGILLELEPAIATLLEEI
;
A
#
# COMPACT_ATOMS: atom_id res chain seq x y z
N MET A 1 -8.96 -1.98 6.67
CA MET A 1 -9.76 -1.39 7.79
C MET A 1 -10.04 0.08 7.52
N LEU A 2 -9.05 0.97 7.43
CA LEU A 2 -9.25 2.43 7.30
C LEU A 2 -10.21 2.84 6.15
N LEU A 3 -10.09 2.22 4.96
CA LEU A 3 -11.01 2.49 3.84
C LEU A 3 -12.49 2.24 4.22
N LEU A 4 -12.77 1.12 4.88
CA LEU A 4 -14.15 0.78 5.27
C LEU A 4 -14.70 1.73 6.32
N GLU A 5 -13.88 2.13 7.30
CA GLU A 5 -14.24 3.13 8.31
C GLU A 5 -14.55 4.50 7.68
N LEU A 6 -13.76 4.90 6.66
CA LEU A 6 -14.01 6.14 5.92
C LEU A 6 -15.35 6.06 5.17
N LEU A 7 -15.64 4.97 4.47
CA LEU A 7 -16.92 4.78 3.79
C LEU A 7 -18.10 4.83 4.77
N GLU A 8 -17.96 4.20 5.95
CA GLU A 8 -18.98 4.30 7.01
C GLU A 8 -19.14 5.72 7.53
N ALA A 9 -18.05 6.48 7.71
CA ALA A 9 -18.11 7.88 8.13
C ALA A 9 -18.87 8.77 7.13
N PHE A 10 -18.79 8.43 5.84
CA PHE A 10 -19.61 9.07 4.79
C PHE A 10 -21.02 8.47 4.65
N HIS A 11 -21.42 7.55 5.55
CA HIS A 11 -22.71 6.84 5.52
C HIS A 11 -22.96 6.06 4.22
N ALA A 12 -21.89 5.65 3.54
CA ALA A 12 -21.98 4.83 2.33
C ALA A 12 -22.27 3.37 2.67
N PRO A 13 -23.10 2.66 1.89
CA PRO A 13 -23.28 1.22 2.07
C PRO A 13 -21.99 0.48 1.74
N ILE A 14 -21.58 -0.43 2.62
CA ILE A 14 -20.39 -1.27 2.38
C ILE A 14 -20.78 -2.43 1.45
N LEU A 15 -20.11 -2.50 0.30
CA LEU A 15 -20.30 -3.51 -0.73
C LEU A 15 -19.11 -4.46 -0.78
N GLU A 16 -19.28 -5.65 -1.38
CA GLU A 16 -18.20 -6.63 -1.57
C GLU A 16 -17.00 -6.02 -2.32
N ALA A 17 -17.25 -5.19 -3.34
CA ALA A 17 -16.22 -4.48 -4.07
C ALA A 17 -15.32 -3.59 -3.18
N HIS A 18 -15.86 -3.03 -2.10
CA HIS A 18 -15.08 -2.22 -1.16
C HIS A 18 -14.11 -3.06 -0.34
N PHE A 19 -14.49 -4.31 -0.01
CA PHE A 19 -13.57 -5.26 0.63
C PHE A 19 -12.46 -5.68 -0.34
N GLN A 20 -12.75 -5.84 -1.64
CA GLN A 20 -11.73 -6.15 -2.65
C GLN A 20 -10.70 -5.02 -2.77
N VAL A 21 -11.16 -3.76 -2.81
CA VAL A 21 -10.26 -2.59 -2.84
C VAL A 21 -9.43 -2.48 -1.56
N ALA A 22 -10.04 -2.72 -0.39
CA ALA A 22 -9.32 -2.71 0.89
C ALA A 22 -8.31 -3.87 0.98
N ALA A 23 -8.68 -5.07 0.50
CA ALA A 23 -7.81 -6.23 0.45
C ALA A 23 -6.60 -6.01 -0.46
N ALA A 24 -6.78 -5.37 -1.61
CA ALA A 24 -5.70 -5.05 -2.53
C ALA A 24 -4.61 -4.19 -1.86
N LEU A 25 -4.98 -3.18 -1.08
CA LEU A 25 -4.02 -2.40 -0.31
C LEU A 25 -3.26 -3.26 0.71
N GLU A 26 -3.96 -4.15 1.42
CA GLU A 26 -3.36 -5.05 2.41
C GLU A 26 -2.43 -6.08 1.75
N MET A 27 -2.75 -6.53 0.53
CA MET A 27 -1.88 -7.40 -0.26
C MET A 27 -0.58 -6.70 -0.63
N ILE A 28 -0.63 -5.44 -1.10
CA ILE A 28 0.56 -4.61 -1.35
C ILE A 28 1.38 -4.48 -0.06
N HIS A 29 0.75 -4.09 1.04
CA HIS A 29 1.44 -3.93 2.32
C HIS A 29 2.07 -5.24 2.79
N THR A 30 1.36 -6.35 2.73
CA THR A 30 1.88 -7.66 3.15
C THR A 30 3.04 -8.12 2.26
N GLY A 31 2.91 -7.97 0.94
CA GLY A 31 3.97 -8.28 -0.01
C GLY A 31 5.24 -7.46 0.27
N SER A 32 5.09 -6.17 0.56
CA SER A 32 6.23 -5.30 0.89
C SER A 32 6.93 -5.74 2.17
N LEU A 33 6.19 -6.15 3.20
CA LEU A 33 6.79 -6.66 4.45
C LEU A 33 7.53 -7.98 4.25
N ILE A 34 7.00 -8.88 3.38
CA ILE A 34 7.69 -10.14 3.05
C ILE A 34 9.02 -9.87 2.37
N HIS A 35 9.07 -8.90 1.44
CA HIS A 35 10.31 -8.53 0.76
C HIS A 35 11.26 -7.74 1.67
N ASP A 36 10.73 -6.88 2.52
CA ASP A 36 11.51 -6.09 3.48
C ASP A 36 12.30 -6.99 4.45
N ASP A 37 11.72 -8.12 4.88
CA ASP A 37 12.34 -9.08 5.77
C ASP A 37 13.49 -9.91 5.12
N LEU A 38 13.66 -9.90 3.79
CA LEU A 38 14.66 -10.72 3.09
C LEU A 38 16.08 -10.38 3.50
N PRO A 39 17.05 -11.34 3.40
CA PRO A 39 18.47 -11.10 3.72
C PRO A 39 19.15 -9.99 2.90
N ALA A 40 18.61 -9.65 1.72
CA ALA A 40 19.08 -8.54 0.89
C ALA A 40 18.50 -7.19 1.28
N MET A 41 17.61 -7.16 2.25
CA MET A 41 16.90 -6.00 2.77
C MET A 41 17.21 -5.86 4.27
N ASP A 42 16.21 -5.93 5.16
CA ASP A 42 16.40 -5.75 6.62
C ASP A 42 16.98 -6.99 7.34
N ASP A 43 16.98 -8.17 6.67
CA ASP A 43 17.44 -9.48 7.19
C ASP A 43 16.79 -9.85 8.55
N ASP A 44 15.51 -9.63 8.67
CA ASP A 44 14.75 -9.86 9.88
C ASP A 44 14.37 -11.34 10.05
N ASP A 45 14.71 -11.93 11.19
CA ASP A 45 14.32 -13.31 11.53
C ASP A 45 12.88 -13.43 12.00
N TYR A 46 12.35 -12.37 12.64
CA TYR A 46 11.03 -12.35 13.27
C TYR A 46 10.26 -11.08 12.96
N ARG A 47 8.97 -11.24 12.67
CA ARG A 47 8.00 -10.14 12.53
C ARG A 47 6.76 -10.43 13.39
N ARG A 48 6.38 -9.50 14.27
CA ARG A 48 5.24 -9.65 15.20
C ARG A 48 5.28 -10.96 16.02
N GLY A 49 6.49 -11.41 16.40
CA GLY A 49 6.70 -12.61 17.22
C GLY A 49 6.61 -13.94 16.46
N GLN A 50 6.49 -13.90 15.13
CA GLN A 50 6.52 -15.07 14.25
C GLN A 50 7.78 -15.05 13.37
N LEU A 51 8.28 -16.24 12.97
CA LEU A 51 9.34 -16.31 11.97
C LEU A 51 8.89 -15.62 10.67
N THR A 52 9.79 -14.85 10.07
CA THR A 52 9.57 -14.22 8.78
C THR A 52 9.40 -15.25 7.67
N ASN A 53 8.84 -14.84 6.53
CA ASN A 53 8.48 -15.76 5.45
C ASN A 53 9.71 -16.53 4.96
N HIS A 54 10.83 -15.83 4.70
CA HIS A 54 12.06 -16.44 4.20
C HIS A 54 12.69 -17.39 5.24
N LYS A 55 12.62 -17.12 6.53
CA LYS A 55 13.13 -18.03 7.58
C LYS A 55 12.28 -19.27 7.72
N LYS A 56 10.99 -19.21 7.44
CA LYS A 56 10.06 -20.33 7.59
C LYS A 56 9.95 -21.19 6.34
N PHE A 57 10.02 -20.60 5.15
CA PHE A 57 9.68 -21.27 3.89
C PHE A 57 10.83 -21.24 2.84
N GLY A 58 11.87 -20.42 3.07
CA GLY A 58 12.96 -20.19 2.13
C GLY A 58 12.82 -18.85 1.39
N GLU A 59 13.97 -18.33 0.92
CA GLU A 59 14.03 -17.02 0.26
C GLU A 59 13.30 -17.02 -1.09
N ASP A 60 13.41 -18.10 -1.85
CA ASP A 60 12.76 -18.27 -3.14
C ASP A 60 11.23 -18.19 -3.03
N LEU A 61 10.65 -18.88 -2.04
CA LEU A 61 9.21 -18.80 -1.80
C LEU A 61 8.79 -17.45 -1.25
N ALA A 62 9.61 -16.79 -0.44
CA ALA A 62 9.32 -15.45 0.06
C ALA A 62 9.28 -14.41 -1.07
N ILE A 63 10.25 -14.46 -2.01
CA ILE A 63 10.26 -13.59 -3.19
C ILE A 63 8.99 -13.80 -4.02
N LEU A 64 8.67 -15.05 -4.37
CA LEU A 64 7.50 -15.37 -5.17
C LEU A 64 6.18 -15.03 -4.48
N ALA A 65 6.12 -15.16 -3.15
CA ALA A 65 4.93 -14.79 -2.38
C ALA A 65 4.69 -13.26 -2.42
N GLY A 66 5.74 -12.47 -2.26
CA GLY A 66 5.64 -11.01 -2.40
C GLY A 66 5.22 -10.60 -3.81
N ASP A 67 5.86 -11.16 -4.84
CA ASP A 67 5.53 -10.91 -6.24
C ASP A 67 4.07 -11.25 -6.56
N SER A 68 3.58 -12.41 -6.07
CA SER A 68 2.18 -12.81 -6.24
C SER A 68 1.23 -11.82 -5.60
N LEU A 69 1.50 -11.41 -4.36
CA LEU A 69 0.65 -10.44 -3.66
C LEU A 69 0.58 -9.09 -4.38
N PHE A 70 1.70 -8.62 -4.94
CA PHE A 70 1.72 -7.38 -5.72
C PHE A 70 0.88 -7.50 -6.99
N LEU A 71 1.02 -8.57 -7.76
CA LEU A 71 0.27 -8.76 -9.00
C LEU A 71 -1.21 -9.00 -8.73
N ASP A 72 -1.54 -9.86 -7.76
CA ASP A 72 -2.91 -10.21 -7.42
C ASP A 72 -3.69 -9.02 -6.83
N ALA A 73 -3.01 -8.08 -6.17
CA ALA A 73 -3.63 -6.84 -5.69
C ALA A 73 -4.29 -6.04 -6.82
N PHE A 74 -3.60 -5.87 -7.94
CA PHE A 74 -4.16 -5.18 -9.11
C PHE A 74 -5.29 -5.99 -9.76
N GLY A 75 -5.16 -7.32 -9.81
CA GLY A 75 -6.22 -8.23 -10.25
C GLY A 75 -7.47 -8.09 -9.39
N CYS A 76 -7.31 -8.05 -8.08
CA CYS A 76 -8.40 -7.90 -7.12
C CYS A 76 -9.23 -6.61 -7.37
N VAL A 77 -8.57 -5.48 -7.61
CA VAL A 77 -9.26 -4.22 -7.97
C VAL A 77 -9.88 -4.31 -9.37
N ALA A 78 -9.18 -4.92 -10.33
CA ALA A 78 -9.66 -5.02 -11.72
C ALA A 78 -10.93 -5.87 -11.84
N GLU A 79 -11.10 -6.87 -10.98
CA GLU A 79 -12.26 -7.79 -10.96
C GLU A 79 -13.40 -7.30 -10.05
N ALA A 80 -13.19 -6.23 -9.27
CA ALA A 80 -14.22 -5.68 -8.39
C ALA A 80 -15.47 -5.26 -9.18
N ASP A 81 -16.66 -5.51 -8.62
CA ASP A 81 -17.94 -5.12 -9.22
C ASP A 81 -18.18 -3.61 -9.07
N LEU A 82 -17.41 -2.85 -9.84
CA LEU A 82 -17.39 -1.40 -9.90
C LEU A 82 -17.37 -0.95 -11.38
N PRO A 83 -17.83 0.28 -11.68
CA PRO A 83 -17.66 0.87 -13.01
C PRO A 83 -16.20 0.81 -13.49
N ALA A 84 -15.99 0.53 -14.77
CA ALA A 84 -14.64 0.40 -15.33
C ALA A 84 -13.77 1.66 -15.10
N SER A 85 -14.39 2.85 -15.18
CA SER A 85 -13.72 4.13 -14.91
C SER A 85 -13.20 4.21 -13.47
N ILE A 86 -13.96 3.74 -12.49
CA ILE A 86 -13.58 3.71 -11.07
C ILE A 86 -12.44 2.72 -10.86
N ARG A 87 -12.56 1.49 -11.42
CA ARG A 87 -11.49 0.48 -11.32
C ARG A 87 -10.17 0.99 -11.88
N VAL A 88 -10.18 1.63 -13.04
CA VAL A 88 -8.97 2.19 -13.65
C VAL A 88 -8.34 3.27 -12.77
N GLN A 89 -9.14 4.17 -12.18
CA GLN A 89 -8.64 5.19 -11.27
C GLN A 89 -8.02 4.58 -10.00
N LEU A 90 -8.69 3.59 -9.40
CA LEU A 90 -8.18 2.89 -8.20
C LEU A 90 -6.88 2.13 -8.49
N ILE A 91 -6.77 1.46 -9.65
CA ILE A 91 -5.56 0.77 -10.09
C ILE A 91 -4.42 1.77 -10.30
N ALA A 92 -4.69 2.90 -10.97
CA ALA A 92 -3.69 3.93 -11.19
C ALA A 92 -3.20 4.53 -9.85
N LEU A 93 -4.13 4.82 -8.93
CA LEU A 93 -3.81 5.31 -7.60
C LEU A 93 -2.97 4.31 -6.80
N LEU A 94 -3.34 3.01 -6.83
CA LEU A 94 -2.59 1.96 -6.14
C LEU A 94 -1.18 1.81 -6.70
N SER A 95 -1.04 1.90 -8.03
CA SER A 95 0.25 1.85 -8.71
C SER A 95 1.14 3.05 -8.36
N ASP A 96 0.57 4.26 -8.28
CA ASP A 96 1.31 5.46 -7.88
C ASP A 96 1.76 5.37 -6.41
N ALA A 97 0.87 4.93 -5.52
CA ALA A 97 1.16 4.81 -4.10
C ALA A 97 2.21 3.73 -3.78
N SER A 98 2.20 2.60 -4.51
CA SER A 98 3.09 1.46 -4.24
C SER A 98 4.33 1.41 -5.12
N GLY A 99 4.31 2.06 -6.28
CA GLY A 99 5.34 1.98 -7.30
C GLY A 99 6.56 2.87 -7.08
N THR A 100 7.24 3.16 -8.20
CA THR A 100 8.52 3.92 -8.24
C THR A 100 8.40 5.38 -7.82
N ALA A 101 7.20 5.95 -7.78
CA ALA A 101 6.94 7.30 -7.28
C ALA A 101 6.43 7.31 -5.82
N GLY A 102 6.22 6.14 -5.23
CA GLY A 102 5.66 5.96 -3.88
C GLY A 102 6.53 5.07 -3.00
N MET A 103 5.93 3.98 -2.50
CA MET A 103 6.56 3.08 -1.50
C MET A 103 7.93 2.56 -1.95
N VAL A 104 8.10 2.14 -3.22
CA VAL A 104 9.39 1.63 -3.73
C VAL A 104 10.46 2.73 -3.67
N ALA A 105 10.13 3.98 -4.06
CA ALA A 105 11.08 5.09 -3.92
C ALA A 105 11.46 5.33 -2.45
N GLY A 106 10.48 5.26 -1.54
CA GLY A 106 10.72 5.38 -0.11
C GLY A 106 11.65 4.31 0.42
N GLN A 107 11.48 3.06 -0.02
CA GLN A 107 12.33 1.95 0.37
C GLN A 107 13.78 2.10 -0.14
N VAL A 108 13.96 2.54 -1.39
CA VAL A 108 15.30 2.83 -1.94
C VAL A 108 16.01 3.89 -1.11
N LEU A 109 15.31 5.00 -0.79
CA LEU A 109 15.88 6.08 0.01
C LEU A 109 16.21 5.65 1.45
N ASP A 110 15.39 4.76 2.04
CA ASP A 110 15.61 4.20 3.36
C ASP A 110 16.89 3.36 3.40
N MET A 111 17.05 2.45 2.45
CA MET A 111 18.25 1.61 2.30
C MET A 111 19.52 2.46 2.02
N GLU A 112 19.44 3.47 1.15
CA GLU A 112 20.56 4.39 0.90
C GLU A 112 20.90 5.23 2.14
N GLY A 113 19.93 5.44 3.03
CA GLY A 113 20.08 6.17 4.29
C GLY A 113 20.73 5.35 5.42
N GLU A 114 20.82 4.03 5.29
CA GLU A 114 21.40 3.17 6.31
C GLU A 114 22.86 3.54 6.63
N GLY A 115 23.14 3.71 7.91
CA GLY A 115 24.48 4.10 8.38
C GLY A 115 24.85 5.56 8.08
N ALA A 116 24.00 6.35 7.42
CA ALA A 116 24.19 7.76 7.17
C ALA A 116 23.55 8.64 8.25
N SER A 117 24.09 9.87 8.43
CA SER A 117 23.43 10.88 9.26
C SER A 117 22.45 11.66 8.42
N LEU A 118 21.17 11.25 8.46
CA LEU A 118 20.10 11.89 7.71
C LEU A 118 19.63 13.19 8.39
N THR A 119 19.29 14.18 7.58
CA THR A 119 18.59 15.40 8.06
C THR A 119 17.11 15.08 8.32
N LEU A 120 16.43 15.96 9.07
CA LEU A 120 14.99 15.84 9.31
C LEU A 120 14.19 15.82 7.99
N ASP A 121 14.55 16.70 7.06
CA ASP A 121 13.88 16.78 5.74
C ASP A 121 14.03 15.47 4.94
N GLN A 122 15.21 14.86 4.96
CA GLN A 122 15.43 13.56 4.31
C GLN A 122 14.60 12.45 4.95
N LEU A 123 14.54 12.40 6.28
CA LEU A 123 13.70 11.44 7.00
C LEU A 123 12.21 11.65 6.67
N GLN A 124 11.74 12.88 6.59
CA GLN A 124 10.36 13.19 6.21
C GLN A 124 10.04 12.68 4.80
N VAL A 125 10.96 12.87 3.84
CA VAL A 125 10.79 12.36 2.47
C VAL A 125 10.72 10.84 2.44
N ILE A 126 11.58 10.14 3.18
CA ILE A 126 11.55 8.68 3.31
C ILE A 126 10.21 8.21 3.87
N HIS A 127 9.78 8.76 5.00
CA HIS A 127 8.53 8.36 5.65
C HIS A 127 7.30 8.67 4.80
N ALA A 128 7.28 9.84 4.14
CA ALA A 128 6.18 10.21 3.26
C ALA A 128 6.02 9.24 2.09
N ASN A 129 7.12 8.74 1.53
CA ASN A 129 7.07 7.79 0.42
C ASN A 129 6.92 6.33 0.91
N LYS A 130 7.81 5.83 1.80
CA LYS A 130 7.80 4.43 2.27
C LYS A 130 6.47 4.04 2.92
N THR A 131 5.85 4.97 3.66
CA THR A 131 4.65 4.68 4.47
C THR A 131 3.47 5.60 4.14
N GLY A 132 3.72 6.90 4.00
CA GLY A 132 2.69 7.91 3.84
C GLY A 132 1.82 7.69 2.61
N ARG A 133 2.41 7.32 1.47
CA ARG A 133 1.68 7.06 0.22
C ARG A 133 0.64 5.95 0.37
N LEU A 134 0.99 4.84 1.03
CA LEU A 134 0.03 3.74 1.28
C LEU A 134 -1.01 4.12 2.33
N LEU A 135 -0.65 4.93 3.33
CA LEU A 135 -1.61 5.45 4.32
C LEU A 135 -2.60 6.46 3.71
N ALA A 136 -2.17 7.24 2.72
CA ALA A 136 -3.04 8.18 2.00
C ALA A 136 -4.01 7.48 1.04
N TYR A 137 -3.66 6.30 0.53
CA TYR A 137 -4.49 5.56 -0.43
C TYR A 137 -5.96 5.39 0.01
N PRO A 138 -6.31 4.98 1.23
CA PRO A 138 -7.71 4.84 1.65
C PRO A 138 -8.52 6.13 1.56
N PHE A 139 -7.92 7.28 1.83
CA PHE A 139 -8.58 8.58 1.75
C PHE A 139 -8.89 8.95 0.30
N GLN A 140 -7.90 8.84 -0.58
CA GLN A 140 -8.05 9.12 -2.00
C GLN A 140 -8.99 8.12 -2.68
N ALA A 141 -8.88 6.82 -2.35
CA ALA A 141 -9.77 5.78 -2.84
C ALA A 141 -11.23 6.01 -2.41
N THR A 142 -11.47 6.53 -1.20
CA THR A 142 -12.82 6.94 -0.76
C THR A 142 -13.37 8.04 -1.65
N GLY A 143 -12.57 9.05 -2.00
CA GLY A 143 -12.96 10.11 -2.92
C GLY A 143 -13.38 9.58 -4.29
N ILE A 144 -12.64 8.60 -4.82
CA ILE A 144 -12.94 7.94 -6.11
C ILE A 144 -14.20 7.08 -6.01
N LEU A 145 -14.31 6.23 -4.98
CA LEU A 145 -15.43 5.30 -4.80
C LEU A 145 -16.77 6.02 -4.63
N LEU A 146 -16.78 7.17 -3.96
CA LEU A 146 -17.97 7.95 -3.68
C LEU A 146 -18.17 9.08 -4.71
N GLU A 147 -17.29 9.20 -5.70
CA GLU A 147 -17.33 10.29 -6.71
C GLU A 147 -17.51 11.66 -6.05
N LEU A 148 -16.73 11.92 -4.97
CA LEU A 148 -16.86 13.13 -4.17
C LEU A 148 -16.52 14.37 -4.98
N GLU A 149 -17.20 15.48 -4.63
CA GLU A 149 -16.88 16.81 -5.18
C GLU A 149 -15.38 17.12 -4.99
N PRO A 150 -14.73 17.76 -5.98
CA PRO A 150 -13.28 18.01 -5.94
C PRO A 150 -12.78 18.70 -4.66
N ALA A 151 -13.58 19.62 -4.11
CA ALA A 151 -13.21 20.30 -2.87
C ALA A 151 -13.13 19.37 -1.66
N ILE A 152 -13.98 18.34 -1.59
CA ILE A 152 -13.98 17.35 -0.51
C ILE A 152 -12.85 16.34 -0.75
N ALA A 153 -12.65 15.92 -2.00
CA ALA A 153 -11.55 15.02 -2.36
C ALA A 153 -10.19 15.63 -1.99
N THR A 154 -9.96 16.92 -2.29
CA THR A 154 -8.75 17.65 -1.90
C THR A 154 -8.54 17.68 -0.37
N LEU A 155 -9.60 17.90 0.42
CA LEU A 155 -9.49 17.86 1.88
C LEU A 155 -9.08 16.47 2.41
N LEU A 156 -9.48 15.40 1.76
CA LEU A 156 -9.05 14.04 2.12
C LEU A 156 -7.57 13.78 1.77
N GLU A 157 -7.01 14.51 0.82
CA GLU A 157 -5.59 14.41 0.45
C GLU A 157 -4.67 15.17 1.41
N GLU A 158 -5.22 16.13 2.17
CA GLU A 158 -4.46 16.94 3.14
C GLU A 158 -4.29 16.25 4.51
N ILE A 159 -4.94 15.10 4.73
CA ILE A 159 -4.84 14.30 5.96
C ILE A 159 -3.60 13.43 5.94
#